data_b97c1fd1c86168ddd935226c2ec912e6
#
_entry.id   b97c1fd1c86168ddd935226c2ec912e6
#
_cell.length_a   1.000
_cell.length_b   1.000
_cell.length_c   1.000
_cell.angle_alpha   90.00
_cell.angle_beta   90.00
_cell.angle_gamma   90.00
#
_symmetry.space_group_name_H-M   'P 1'
#
loop_
_entity.id
_entity.type
_entity.pdbx_description
1 polymer ?
#
loop_
_entity_poly.entity_id
_entity_poly.type
_entity_poly.pdbx_seq_one_letter_code
_entity_poly.pdbx_strand_id
1 'polypeptide(L)'
;MTIAENLTKVRENIARAAREAGRDERDILLIGATKMNDAARVREAIAAGLTACGENRVQELLEKNALGAYEGAQLHFIGHLQRNKVKQIVGLAQLIHSVDSVELMSAISREAEKKGIVQDILLE
;
A
#
# COMPACT_ATOMS: atom_id res chain seq x y z
N MET A 1 -23.64 -0.49 -5.80
CA MET A 1 -22.70 -1.57 -6.14
C MET A 1 -21.91 -1.99 -4.90
N THR A 2 -21.62 -3.26 -4.77
CA THR A 2 -20.80 -3.78 -3.68
C THR A 2 -19.31 -3.51 -3.94
N ILE A 3 -18.50 -3.66 -2.90
CA ILE A 3 -17.03 -3.57 -3.03
C ILE A 3 -16.54 -4.61 -4.03
N ALA A 4 -17.05 -5.84 -3.95
CA ALA A 4 -16.67 -6.93 -4.86
C ALA A 4 -17.00 -6.60 -6.32
N GLU A 5 -18.19 -6.06 -6.58
CA GLU A 5 -18.61 -5.65 -7.92
C GLU A 5 -17.73 -4.53 -8.47
N ASN A 6 -17.43 -3.53 -7.65
CA ASN A 6 -16.56 -2.43 -8.05
C ASN A 6 -15.15 -2.92 -8.36
N LEU A 7 -14.62 -3.82 -7.53
CA LEU A 7 -13.29 -4.37 -7.73
C LEU A 7 -13.21 -5.18 -9.03
N THR A 8 -14.23 -5.98 -9.30
CA THR A 8 -14.31 -6.75 -10.56
C THR A 8 -14.29 -5.81 -11.76
N LYS A 9 -15.06 -4.73 -11.70
CA LYS A 9 -15.10 -3.74 -12.80
C LYS A 9 -13.75 -3.09 -13.04
N VAL A 10 -13.07 -2.69 -11.98
CA VAL A 10 -11.73 -2.09 -12.08
C VAL A 10 -10.74 -3.10 -12.69
N ARG A 11 -10.77 -4.36 -12.24
CA ARG A 11 -9.88 -5.38 -12.78
C ARG A 11 -10.16 -5.68 -14.25
N GLU A 12 -11.41 -5.68 -14.66
CA GLU A 12 -11.76 -5.84 -16.08
C GLU A 12 -11.19 -4.70 -16.92
N ASN A 13 -11.26 -3.48 -16.43
CA ASN A 13 -10.68 -2.32 -17.11
C ASN A 13 -9.16 -2.42 -17.22
N ILE A 14 -8.49 -2.87 -16.16
CA ILE A 14 -7.04 -3.10 -16.17
C ILE A 14 -6.67 -4.17 -17.18
N ALA A 15 -7.38 -5.30 -17.18
CA ALA A 15 -7.13 -6.40 -18.10
C ALA A 15 -7.27 -5.95 -19.57
N ARG A 16 -8.30 -5.17 -19.87
CA ARG A 16 -8.52 -4.64 -21.22
C ARG A 16 -7.39 -3.70 -21.62
N ALA A 17 -7.03 -2.76 -20.76
CA ALA A 17 -5.96 -1.81 -21.03
C ALA A 17 -4.62 -2.52 -21.23
N ALA A 18 -4.34 -3.53 -20.42
CA ALA A 18 -3.12 -4.32 -20.56
C ALA A 18 -3.06 -5.03 -21.91
N ARG A 19 -4.17 -5.65 -22.32
CA ARG A 19 -4.22 -6.32 -23.64
C ARG A 19 -3.99 -5.32 -24.77
N GLU A 20 -4.62 -4.16 -24.71
CA GLU A 20 -4.45 -3.11 -25.72
C GLU A 20 -3.00 -2.62 -25.80
N ALA A 21 -2.30 -2.62 -24.67
CA ALA A 21 -0.90 -2.21 -24.60
C ALA A 21 0.10 -3.34 -24.87
N GLY A 22 -0.38 -4.56 -25.13
CA GLY A 22 0.48 -5.72 -25.35
C GLY A 22 1.18 -6.18 -24.08
N ARG A 23 0.57 -5.93 -22.91
CA ARG A 23 1.14 -6.29 -21.62
C ARG A 23 0.30 -7.38 -20.92
N ASP A 24 0.94 -8.11 -20.02
CA ASP A 24 0.25 -9.08 -19.17
C ASP A 24 -0.37 -8.35 -17.97
N GLU A 25 -1.66 -8.56 -17.72
CA GLU A 25 -2.34 -7.96 -16.58
C GLU A 25 -1.71 -8.36 -15.23
N ARG A 26 -1.05 -9.54 -15.18
CA ARG A 26 -0.38 -10.02 -13.97
C ARG A 26 0.84 -9.19 -13.60
N ASP A 27 1.38 -8.41 -14.54
CA ASP A 27 2.50 -7.50 -14.29
C ASP A 27 2.05 -6.16 -13.70
N ILE A 28 0.74 -5.97 -13.52
CA ILE A 28 0.17 -4.73 -12.98
C ILE A 28 -0.36 -5.02 -11.58
N LEU A 29 0.17 -4.32 -10.60
CA LEU A 29 -0.31 -4.41 -9.21
C LEU A 29 -1.35 -3.32 -8.97
N LEU A 30 -2.57 -3.73 -8.64
CA LEU A 30 -3.62 -2.80 -8.23
C LEU A 30 -3.47 -2.52 -6.73
N ILE A 31 -3.27 -1.26 -6.37
CA ILE A 31 -3.25 -0.84 -4.98
C ILE A 31 -4.55 -0.11 -4.68
N GLY A 32 -5.32 -0.62 -3.73
CA GLY A 32 -6.54 0.05 -3.28
C GLY A 32 -6.21 1.09 -2.22
N ALA A 33 -6.55 2.35 -2.49
CA ALA A 33 -6.43 3.40 -1.48
C ALA A 33 -7.52 3.19 -0.44
N THR A 34 -7.14 2.74 0.75
CA THR A 34 -8.09 2.34 1.79
C THR A 34 -8.31 3.42 2.85
N LYS A 35 -7.78 4.61 2.61
CA LYS A 35 -7.97 5.75 3.52
C LYS A 35 -9.44 6.01 3.79
N MET A 36 -9.76 6.35 5.03
CA MET A 36 -11.11 6.70 5.47
C MET A 36 -12.13 5.55 5.37
N ASN A 37 -11.65 4.34 5.16
CA ASN A 37 -12.46 3.13 5.23
C ASN A 37 -12.06 2.35 6.47
N ASP A 38 -13.04 1.83 7.19
CA ASP A 38 -12.75 1.08 8.42
C ASP A 38 -12.15 -0.30 8.13
N ALA A 39 -11.67 -0.96 9.19
CA ALA A 39 -11.04 -2.27 9.07
C ALA A 39 -11.97 -3.31 8.44
N ALA A 40 -13.26 -3.25 8.73
CA ALA A 40 -14.23 -4.19 8.18
C ALA A 40 -14.35 -4.05 6.66
N ARG A 41 -14.38 -2.83 6.15
CA ARG A 41 -14.46 -2.57 4.70
C ARG A 41 -13.16 -2.98 4.01
N VAL A 42 -12.02 -2.74 4.64
CA VAL A 42 -10.72 -3.17 4.10
C VAL A 42 -10.68 -4.70 4.00
N ARG A 43 -11.10 -5.39 5.05
CA ARG A 43 -11.16 -6.86 5.03
C ARG A 43 -12.11 -7.39 3.95
N GLU A 44 -13.23 -6.70 3.73
CA GLU A 44 -14.17 -7.06 2.67
C GLU A 44 -13.52 -6.95 1.29
N ALA A 45 -12.75 -5.88 1.05
CA ALA A 45 -12.04 -5.70 -0.22
C ALA A 45 -10.98 -6.79 -0.43
N ILE A 46 -10.24 -7.14 0.61
CA ILE A 46 -9.23 -8.21 0.54
C ILE A 46 -9.90 -9.56 0.28
N ALA A 47 -11.00 -9.84 0.95
CA ALA A 47 -11.77 -11.06 0.71
C ALA A 47 -12.30 -11.14 -0.73
N ALA A 48 -12.57 -9.99 -1.35
CA ALA A 48 -13.02 -9.91 -2.73
C ALA A 48 -11.86 -9.97 -3.75
N GLY A 49 -10.60 -10.07 -3.28
CA GLY A 49 -9.45 -10.27 -4.14
C GLY A 49 -8.47 -9.10 -4.23
N LEU A 50 -8.65 -8.04 -3.44
CA LEU A 50 -7.65 -6.96 -3.40
C LEU A 50 -6.37 -7.49 -2.73
N THR A 51 -5.24 -7.35 -3.42
CA THR A 51 -3.97 -7.91 -2.96
C THR A 51 -3.00 -6.87 -2.39
N ALA A 52 -3.32 -5.59 -2.50
CA ALA A 52 -2.49 -4.51 -1.96
C ALA A 52 -3.33 -3.34 -1.52
N CYS A 53 -3.07 -2.83 -0.33
CA CYS A 53 -3.74 -1.69 0.27
C CYS A 53 -2.77 -0.53 0.38
N GLY A 54 -3.25 0.71 0.23
CA GLY A 54 -2.46 1.91 0.36
C GLY A 54 -3.07 2.87 1.36
N GLU A 55 -2.27 3.32 2.32
CA GLU A 55 -2.69 4.30 3.33
C GLU A 55 -1.91 5.59 3.19
N ASN A 56 -2.58 6.69 3.50
CA ASN A 56 -1.99 8.03 3.42
C ASN A 56 -1.53 8.58 4.76
N ARG A 57 -2.04 8.05 5.88
CA ARG A 57 -1.76 8.54 7.22
C ARG A 57 -1.23 7.43 8.10
N VAL A 58 -0.14 7.73 8.81
CA VAL A 58 0.50 6.75 9.70
C VAL A 58 -0.46 6.30 10.79
N GLN A 59 -1.17 7.24 11.42
CA GLN A 59 -2.08 6.92 12.52
C GLN A 59 -3.17 5.95 12.09
N GLU A 60 -3.80 6.22 10.96
CA GLU A 60 -4.85 5.35 10.42
C GLU A 60 -4.31 3.97 10.09
N LEU A 61 -3.14 3.90 9.48
CA LEU A 61 -2.48 2.64 9.15
C LEU A 61 -2.23 1.81 10.41
N LEU A 62 -1.68 2.43 11.44
CA LEU A 62 -1.35 1.72 12.69
C LEU A 62 -2.61 1.20 13.39
N GLU A 63 -3.67 1.98 13.43
CA GLU A 63 -4.93 1.57 14.05
C GLU A 63 -5.56 0.39 13.32
N LYS A 64 -5.63 0.44 12.00
CA LYS A 64 -6.18 -0.64 11.20
C LYS A 64 -5.30 -1.88 11.25
N ASN A 65 -3.98 -1.69 11.23
CA ASN A 65 -3.06 -2.82 11.32
C ASN A 65 -3.21 -3.56 12.65
N ALA A 66 -3.41 -2.83 13.74
CA ALA A 66 -3.66 -3.43 15.05
C ALA A 66 -4.93 -4.28 15.08
N LEU A 67 -5.90 -3.96 14.21
CA LEU A 67 -7.14 -4.71 14.07
C LEU A 67 -7.03 -5.85 13.06
N GLY A 68 -5.86 -6.10 12.49
CA GLY A 68 -5.65 -7.15 11.50
C GLY A 68 -6.27 -6.86 10.14
N ALA A 69 -6.51 -5.58 9.81
CA ALA A 69 -7.23 -5.21 8.61
C ALA A 69 -6.53 -5.63 7.31
N TYR A 70 -5.21 -5.70 7.32
CA TYR A 70 -4.42 -5.92 6.10
C TYR A 70 -3.98 -7.37 5.91
N GLU A 71 -4.41 -8.28 6.76
CA GLU A 71 -4.04 -9.67 6.63
C GLU A 71 -4.43 -10.23 5.26
N GLY A 72 -3.50 -10.89 4.60
CA GLY A 72 -3.71 -11.46 3.27
C GLY A 72 -3.41 -10.50 2.12
N ALA A 73 -2.97 -9.28 2.40
CA ALA A 73 -2.62 -8.30 1.37
C ALA A 73 -1.30 -7.61 1.69
N GLN A 74 -0.69 -7.03 0.68
CA GLN A 74 0.44 -6.13 0.87
C GLN A 74 -0.04 -4.81 1.44
N LEU A 75 0.77 -4.17 2.25
CA LEU A 75 0.50 -2.86 2.80
C LEU A 75 1.51 -1.86 2.26
N HIS A 76 1.01 -0.82 1.59
CA HIS A 76 1.83 0.25 1.02
C HIS A 76 1.53 1.56 1.74
N PHE A 77 2.53 2.40 1.89
CA PHE A 77 2.32 3.76 2.36
C PHE A 77 2.43 4.71 1.17
N ILE A 78 1.32 5.37 0.83
CA ILE A 78 1.22 6.18 -0.38
C ILE A 78 1.05 7.68 -0.11
N GLY A 79 1.06 8.10 1.17
CA GLY A 79 0.95 9.49 1.55
C GLY A 79 2.28 10.11 1.96
N HIS A 80 2.24 11.40 2.30
CA HIS A 80 3.42 12.10 2.77
C HIS A 80 3.91 11.50 4.10
N LEU A 81 5.19 11.13 4.16
CA LEU A 81 5.78 10.54 5.35
C LEU A 81 6.67 11.56 6.06
N GLN A 82 6.30 11.91 7.29
CA GLN A 82 7.11 12.77 8.15
C GLN A 82 8.27 11.98 8.74
N ARG A 83 9.45 12.62 8.88
CA ARG A 83 10.64 11.94 9.40
C ARG A 83 10.42 11.35 10.80
N ASN A 84 9.67 12.03 11.66
CA ASN A 84 9.40 11.55 13.02
C ASN A 84 8.47 10.32 13.06
N LYS A 85 7.92 9.90 11.92
CA LYS A 85 7.05 8.73 11.81
C LYS A 85 7.73 7.55 11.10
N VAL A 86 8.94 7.75 10.57
CA VAL A 86 9.67 6.75 9.79
C VAL A 86 9.79 5.41 10.52
N LYS A 87 10.16 5.43 11.80
CA LYS A 87 10.37 4.19 12.55
C LYS A 87 9.10 3.37 12.72
N GLN A 88 7.93 3.98 12.59
CA GLN A 88 6.66 3.27 12.70
C GLN A 88 6.24 2.60 11.40
N ILE A 89 6.78 3.06 10.27
CA ILE A 89 6.40 2.58 8.94
C ILE A 89 7.42 1.62 8.35
N VAL A 90 8.72 1.86 8.58
CA VAL A 90 9.77 0.99 8.04
C VAL A 90 9.62 -0.44 8.59
N GLY A 91 9.58 -1.40 7.67
CA GLY A 91 9.36 -2.80 7.99
C GLY A 91 7.91 -3.22 8.06
N LEU A 92 6.99 -2.26 8.18
CA LEU A 92 5.56 -2.54 8.18
C LEU A 92 4.96 -2.41 6.76
N ALA A 93 5.38 -1.39 6.02
CA ALA A 93 4.95 -1.20 4.64
C ALA A 93 5.91 -1.90 3.68
N GLN A 94 5.38 -2.64 2.70
CA GLN A 94 6.18 -3.26 1.66
C GLN A 94 6.87 -2.22 0.78
N LEU A 95 6.20 -1.10 0.53
CA LEU A 95 6.73 -0.05 -0.34
C LEU A 95 6.27 1.31 0.18
N ILE A 96 7.20 2.24 0.29
CA ILE A 96 6.93 3.64 0.63
C ILE A 96 7.04 4.44 -0.66
N HIS A 97 5.93 5.03 -1.11
CA HIS A 97 5.82 5.64 -2.44
C HIS A 97 6.28 7.10 -2.51
N SER A 98 6.45 7.77 -1.38
CA SER A 98 6.48 9.23 -1.30
C SER A 98 7.81 9.79 -0.81
N VAL A 99 8.92 9.15 -1.16
CA VAL A 99 10.25 9.60 -0.73
C VAL A 99 10.70 10.75 -1.64
N ASP A 100 10.63 11.96 -1.11
CA ASP A 100 10.81 13.19 -1.88
C ASP A 100 12.03 14.02 -1.43
N SER A 101 12.87 13.51 -0.53
CA SER A 101 14.06 14.21 -0.09
C SER A 101 15.16 13.24 0.34
N VAL A 102 16.39 13.72 0.28
CA VAL A 102 17.56 12.96 0.73
C VAL A 102 17.48 12.72 2.24
N GLU A 103 16.99 13.69 2.98
CA GLU A 103 16.83 13.59 4.43
C GLU A 103 15.87 12.48 4.82
N LEU A 104 14.75 12.38 4.12
CA LEU A 104 13.77 11.32 4.36
C LEU A 104 14.34 9.97 3.96
N MET A 105 14.98 9.88 2.82
CA MET A 105 15.62 8.65 2.35
C MET A 105 16.67 8.15 3.35
N SER A 106 17.50 9.06 3.88
CA SER A 106 18.51 8.73 4.88
C SER A 106 17.89 8.24 6.18
N ALA A 107 16.80 8.85 6.63
CA ALA A 107 16.10 8.43 7.83
C ALA A 107 15.53 7.01 7.66
N ILE A 108 14.96 6.71 6.51
CA ILE A 108 14.43 5.39 6.18
C ILE A 108 15.55 4.36 6.16
N SER A 109 16.67 4.69 5.51
CA SER A 109 17.84 3.81 5.42
C SER A 109 18.39 3.46 6.80
N ARG A 110 18.53 4.46 7.66
CA ARG A 110 19.02 4.23 9.04
C ARG A 110 18.10 3.33 9.84
N GLU A 111 16.79 3.54 9.71
CA GLU A 111 15.83 2.71 10.44
C GLU A 111 15.79 1.28 9.91
N ALA A 112 15.89 1.10 8.60
CA ALA A 112 15.97 -0.22 7.97
C ALA A 112 17.22 -0.97 8.45
N GLU A 113 18.35 -0.26 8.53
CA GLU A 113 19.59 -0.83 9.04
C GLU A 113 19.46 -1.28 10.49
N LYS A 114 18.86 -0.45 11.35
CA LYS A 114 18.61 -0.82 12.75
C LYS A 114 17.76 -2.08 12.89
N LYS A 115 16.79 -2.25 12.00
CA LYS A 115 15.89 -3.42 12.01
C LYS A 115 16.44 -4.62 11.26
N GLY A 116 17.59 -4.46 10.60
CA GLY A 116 18.22 -5.54 9.83
C GLY A 116 17.43 -5.93 8.60
N ILE A 117 16.75 -4.98 7.96
CA ILE A 117 15.89 -5.23 6.79
C ILE A 117 16.25 -4.30 5.64
N VAL A 118 15.73 -4.62 4.45
CA VAL A 118 15.76 -3.76 3.28
C VAL A 118 14.35 -3.21 3.08
N GLN A 119 14.25 -1.90 3.02
CA GLN A 119 12.96 -1.23 2.80
C GLN A 119 12.88 -0.71 1.38
N ASP A 120 11.91 -1.20 0.60
CA ASP A 120 11.67 -0.73 -0.75
C ASP A 120 11.01 0.64 -0.73
N ILE A 121 11.47 1.52 -1.62
CA ILE A 121 10.94 2.88 -1.74
C ILE A 121 10.79 3.26 -3.21
N LEU A 122 9.95 4.26 -3.46
CA LEU A 122 9.88 4.97 -4.74
C LEU A 122 10.28 6.42 -4.50
N LEU A 123 11.13 6.93 -5.37
CA LEU A 123 11.53 8.35 -5.35
C LEU A 123 10.44 9.17 -6.04
N GLU A 124 10.05 10.23 -5.39
CA GLU A 124 9.00 11.13 -5.89
C GLU A 124 9.57 12.48 -6.32
#